data_28f1ebab010da2d4d6effad3e38c1dee
#
_entry.id   28f1ebab010da2d4d6effad3e38c1dee
#
_cell.length_a   1.000
_cell.length_b   1.000
_cell.length_c   1.000
_cell.angle_alpha   90.00
_cell.angle_beta   90.00
_cell.angle_gamma   90.00
#
_symmetry.space_group_name_H-M   'P 1'
#
loop_
_entity.id
_entity.type
_entity.pdbx_description
1 polymer ?
#
loop_
_entity_poly.entity_id
_entity_poly.type
_entity_poly.pdbx_seq_one_letter_code
_entity_poly.pdbx_strand_id
1 'polypeptide(L)'
;MIKFSPSKVLVRRALVCGVIGIALHGTLTAAAERPRVGLVLGGGGARGAAHIGVLEVLRENRIPVDCVAGTSMGGLVTGAFAAGLSPDEMLEAMGQADWRAMFNDSPPVEDLNPRIKLQSRRFLPGTELGLTKDGAQPLPAVVQGQKVKLFINRLVRSQYGEPLIEKMPIPVSIIATDLVTGDKVVFREGNLTQAMRSTMSVPGLMAPVKSGDRLLVDGGLVDNVPIDEVRERCRPDVVIAVNVGSPLMKANEIGGIFSVAGQMVNILTEQNVTRSLATLKSGDIYIKPDLDGITAAQFERYAETAKRGRAAAEALLPRLQALGVGEKQYQDWLATVTPVRGNLPVVDEVEIAGLKRVN
;
A
#
# COMPACT_ATOMS: atom_id res chain seq x y z
N MET A 1 -22.53 44.04 67.66
CA MET A 1 -21.56 44.54 68.63
C MET A 1 -20.23 43.92 68.26
N ILE A 2 -19.25 44.52 67.87
CA ILE A 2 -18.40 45.64 68.22
C ILE A 2 -17.73 46.12 66.96
N LYS A 3 -17.82 47.40 66.73
CA LYS A 3 -17.04 48.19 65.78
C LYS A 3 -15.57 48.28 66.22
N PHE A 4 -14.65 48.33 65.30
CA PHE A 4 -13.56 49.31 65.41
C PHE A 4 -13.06 49.73 64.05
N SER A 5 -12.93 51.02 63.91
CA SER A 5 -12.54 51.83 62.74
C SER A 5 -11.13 52.38 63.01
N PRO A 6 -10.58 53.24 62.13
CA PRO A 6 -9.34 53.07 61.38
C PRO A 6 -8.20 53.90 61.94
N SER A 7 -7.01 53.75 61.47
CA SER A 7 -6.02 54.85 61.57
C SER A 7 -5.11 54.88 60.35
N LYS A 8 -5.07 56.11 59.95
CA LYS A 8 -4.32 56.74 58.84
C LYS A 8 -2.81 56.76 59.13
N VAL A 9 -2.10 57.18 58.08
CA VAL A 9 -0.83 57.90 58.02
C VAL A 9 0.38 56.97 57.85
N LEU A 10 1.14 57.00 56.77
CA LEU A 10 2.05 58.06 56.37
C LEU A 10 2.62 57.85 54.97
N VAL A 11 2.63 58.93 54.22
CA VAL A 11 3.37 59.09 52.96
C VAL A 11 4.86 59.24 53.26
N ARG A 12 5.71 58.56 52.48
CA ARG A 12 7.02 59.08 52.08
C ARG A 12 7.62 58.38 50.91
N ARG A 13 7.75 59.06 49.81
CA ARG A 13 8.80 59.23 48.82
C ARG A 13 9.93 58.16 48.86
N ALA A 14 10.13 57.44 47.74
CA ALA A 14 11.47 57.30 47.16
C ALA A 14 11.42 56.72 45.77
N LEU A 15 11.98 57.45 44.92
CA LEU A 15 12.88 57.17 43.82
C LEU A 15 12.42 56.25 42.68
N VAL A 16 12.30 56.91 41.56
CA VAL A 16 12.41 56.45 40.18
C VAL A 16 13.71 55.69 40.00
N CYS A 17 13.60 54.38 39.77
CA CYS A 17 14.62 53.61 39.03
C CYS A 17 13.92 53.07 37.81
N GLY A 18 14.11 53.74 36.68
CA GLY A 18 13.71 53.25 35.38
C GLY A 18 14.53 52.02 35.03
N VAL A 19 13.91 50.86 35.12
CA VAL A 19 14.40 49.65 34.47
C VAL A 19 13.75 49.61 33.09
N ILE A 20 14.51 50.01 32.08
CA ILE A 20 14.18 49.73 30.68
C ILE A 20 14.23 48.23 30.52
N GLY A 21 13.10 47.57 30.72
CA GLY A 21 12.90 46.18 30.31
C GLY A 21 12.85 46.14 28.78
N ILE A 22 13.98 45.91 28.17
CA ILE A 22 14.01 45.45 26.77
C ILE A 22 13.28 44.13 26.75
N ALA A 23 11.97 44.20 26.45
CA ALA A 23 11.22 42.99 26.07
C ALA A 23 11.84 42.47 24.78
N LEU A 24 12.78 41.55 24.90
CA LEU A 24 13.11 40.65 23.81
C LEU A 24 11.83 39.86 23.51
N HIS A 25 11.01 40.40 22.66
CA HIS A 25 10.04 39.64 21.92
C HIS A 25 10.87 38.79 20.94
N GLY A 26 11.42 37.69 21.41
CA GLY A 26 11.80 36.61 20.55
C GLY A 26 10.53 36.22 19.78
N THR A 27 10.40 36.71 18.59
CA THR A 27 9.49 36.11 17.62
C THR A 27 9.91 34.66 17.51
N LEU A 28 9.22 33.80 18.24
CA LEU A 28 9.14 32.41 17.89
C LEU A 28 8.58 32.42 16.46
N THR A 29 9.46 32.47 15.47
CA THR A 29 9.12 32.07 14.12
C THR A 29 8.63 30.66 14.28
N ALA A 30 7.31 30.47 14.36
CA ALA A 30 6.71 29.18 14.15
C ALA A 30 7.36 28.67 12.86
N ALA A 31 8.16 27.61 12.94
CA ALA A 31 8.71 26.98 11.77
C ALA A 31 7.51 26.74 10.85
N ALA A 32 7.53 27.35 9.65
CA ALA A 32 6.42 27.20 8.73
C ALA A 32 6.15 25.70 8.62
N GLU A 33 4.93 25.29 8.99
CA GLU A 33 4.55 23.88 8.89
C GLU A 33 4.74 23.48 7.43
N ARG A 34 5.50 22.39 7.21
CA ARG A 34 5.69 21.85 5.86
C ARG A 34 4.35 21.43 5.27
N PRO A 35 4.17 21.49 3.97
CA PRO A 35 2.97 20.94 3.35
C PRO A 35 2.83 19.46 3.68
N ARG A 36 1.61 19.06 4.02
CA ARG A 36 1.26 17.65 4.23
C ARG A 36 1.12 16.97 2.88
N VAL A 37 1.83 15.85 2.72
CA VAL A 37 1.87 15.10 1.47
C VAL A 37 1.08 13.80 1.60
N GLY A 38 0.09 13.64 0.74
CA GLY A 38 -0.63 12.38 0.55
C GLY A 38 -0.13 11.66 -0.69
N LEU A 39 0.18 10.37 -0.57
CA LEU A 39 0.67 9.55 -1.67
C LEU A 39 -0.39 8.55 -2.11
N VAL A 40 -0.63 8.46 -3.43
CA VAL A 40 -1.58 7.53 -4.04
C VAL A 40 -0.85 6.65 -5.03
N LEU A 41 -0.94 5.34 -4.85
CA LEU A 41 -0.28 4.34 -5.69
C LEU A 41 -1.33 3.46 -6.39
N GLY A 42 -1.46 3.63 -7.70
CA GLY A 42 -2.44 2.92 -8.51
C GLY A 42 -2.09 1.45 -8.77
N GLY A 43 -3.10 0.66 -9.14
CA GLY A 43 -2.92 -0.72 -9.56
C GLY A 43 -2.39 -0.84 -10.99
N GLY A 44 -1.76 -1.97 -11.31
CA GLY A 44 -1.21 -2.24 -12.63
C GLY A 44 -0.41 -3.54 -12.76
N GLY A 45 -0.58 -4.49 -11.84
CA GLY A 45 0.17 -5.75 -11.83
C GLY A 45 1.68 -5.51 -11.76
N ALA A 46 2.47 -6.20 -12.59
CA ALA A 46 3.93 -6.07 -12.64
C ALA A 46 4.42 -4.62 -12.88
N ARG A 47 3.61 -3.79 -13.57
CA ARG A 47 3.90 -2.37 -13.80
C ARG A 47 3.99 -1.57 -12.50
N GLY A 48 3.41 -2.07 -11.41
CA GLY A 48 3.47 -1.46 -10.08
C GLY A 48 4.87 -1.40 -9.46
N ALA A 49 5.86 -2.14 -9.97
CA ALA A 49 7.26 -1.97 -9.57
C ALA A 49 7.78 -0.54 -9.84
N ALA A 50 7.14 0.21 -10.75
CA ALA A 50 7.48 1.62 -10.99
C ALA A 50 7.27 2.50 -9.75
N HIS A 51 6.34 2.14 -8.86
CA HIS A 51 6.13 2.87 -7.61
C HIS A 51 7.39 2.90 -6.75
N ILE A 52 8.18 1.81 -6.78
CA ILE A 52 9.40 1.72 -5.98
C ILE A 52 10.40 2.77 -6.45
N GLY A 53 10.58 2.93 -7.78
CA GLY A 53 11.44 3.98 -8.32
C GLY A 53 10.96 5.40 -8.01
N VAL A 54 9.64 5.62 -7.93
CA VAL A 54 9.09 6.90 -7.44
C VAL A 54 9.44 7.10 -5.97
N LEU A 55 9.28 6.09 -5.12
CA LEU A 55 9.64 6.16 -3.70
C LEU A 55 11.14 6.44 -3.48
N GLU A 56 12.03 5.92 -4.34
CA GLU A 56 13.46 6.26 -4.32
C GLU A 56 13.67 7.77 -4.48
N VAL A 57 13.04 8.38 -5.49
CA VAL A 57 13.14 9.82 -5.74
C VAL A 57 12.57 10.64 -4.59
N LEU A 58 11.44 10.23 -4.00
CA LEU A 58 10.88 10.89 -2.82
C LEU A 58 11.85 10.84 -1.63
N ARG A 59 12.45 9.68 -1.38
CA ARG A 59 13.46 9.49 -0.32
C ARG A 59 14.68 10.38 -0.53
N GLU A 60 15.27 10.35 -1.73
CA GLU A 60 16.47 11.13 -2.07
C GLU A 60 16.25 12.64 -1.96
N ASN A 61 15.03 13.09 -2.23
CA ASN A 61 14.67 14.50 -2.11
C ASN A 61 14.05 14.86 -0.75
N ARG A 62 14.15 13.96 0.23
CA ARG A 62 13.68 14.17 1.61
C ARG A 62 12.24 14.66 1.70
N ILE A 63 11.34 13.98 0.98
CA ILE A 63 9.91 14.31 0.95
C ILE A 63 9.18 13.41 1.95
N PRO A 64 8.74 13.93 3.09
CA PRO A 64 7.94 13.17 4.06
C PRO A 64 6.56 12.91 3.50
N VAL A 65 6.07 11.68 3.67
CA VAL A 65 4.71 11.26 3.29
C VAL A 65 3.86 11.13 4.54
N ASP A 66 2.75 11.85 4.61
CA ASP A 66 1.88 11.89 5.78
C ASP A 66 0.79 10.83 5.79
N CYS A 67 0.41 10.35 4.64
CA CYS A 67 -0.47 9.19 4.48
C CYS A 67 -0.35 8.60 3.08
N VAL A 68 -0.76 7.35 2.94
CA VAL A 68 -0.69 6.65 1.67
C VAL A 68 -1.94 5.80 1.44
N ALA A 69 -2.43 5.80 0.20
CA ALA A 69 -3.47 4.88 -0.24
C ALA A 69 -3.05 4.15 -1.52
N GLY A 70 -3.50 2.91 -1.66
CA GLY A 70 -3.17 2.15 -2.86
C GLY A 70 -4.12 1.02 -3.19
N THR A 71 -4.07 0.62 -4.44
CA THR A 71 -4.92 -0.41 -5.03
C THR A 71 -4.06 -1.46 -5.74
N SER A 72 -4.43 -2.74 -5.64
CA SER A 72 -3.75 -3.85 -6.33
C SER A 72 -2.25 -3.87 -6.01
N MET A 73 -1.37 -3.90 -7.00
CA MET A 73 0.08 -3.80 -6.79
C MET A 73 0.47 -2.49 -6.07
N GLY A 74 -0.22 -1.37 -6.34
CA GLY A 74 -0.05 -0.14 -5.57
C GLY A 74 -0.40 -0.34 -4.09
N GLY A 75 -1.43 -1.12 -3.77
CA GLY A 75 -1.78 -1.52 -2.40
C GLY A 75 -0.71 -2.38 -1.73
N LEU A 76 -0.04 -3.26 -2.50
CA LEU A 76 1.10 -4.05 -2.03
C LEU A 76 2.28 -3.14 -1.65
N VAL A 77 2.67 -2.23 -2.54
CA VAL A 77 3.75 -1.27 -2.29
C VAL A 77 3.39 -0.32 -1.15
N THR A 78 2.14 0.14 -1.09
CA THR A 78 1.59 0.96 -0.01
C THR A 78 1.72 0.27 1.36
N GLY A 79 1.31 -1.00 1.43
CA GLY A 79 1.42 -1.78 2.67
C GLY A 79 2.87 -2.01 3.10
N ALA A 80 3.75 -2.31 2.15
CA ALA A 80 5.18 -2.47 2.41
C ALA A 80 5.83 -1.16 2.90
N PHE A 81 5.49 -0.04 2.26
CA PHE A 81 5.97 1.29 2.65
C PHE A 81 5.49 1.68 4.06
N ALA A 82 4.20 1.49 4.35
CA ALA A 82 3.63 1.76 5.67
C ALA A 82 4.21 0.84 6.77
N ALA A 83 4.60 -0.39 6.41
CA ALA A 83 5.32 -1.30 7.30
C ALA A 83 6.81 -0.95 7.48
N GLY A 84 7.28 0.16 6.88
CA GLY A 84 8.63 0.69 7.04
C GLY A 84 9.70 0.03 6.18
N LEU A 85 9.33 -0.59 5.06
CA LEU A 85 10.29 -1.09 4.09
C LEU A 85 10.85 0.07 3.26
N SER A 86 12.16 0.07 3.10
CA SER A 86 12.82 0.96 2.16
C SER A 86 12.59 0.52 0.71
N PRO A 87 12.71 1.43 -0.28
CA PRO A 87 12.67 1.06 -1.69
C PRO A 87 13.66 -0.05 -2.06
N ASP A 88 14.87 -0.03 -1.48
CA ASP A 88 15.90 -1.05 -1.72
C ASP A 88 15.45 -2.43 -1.23
N GLU A 89 14.89 -2.52 -0.03
CA GLU A 89 14.31 -3.75 0.52
C GLU A 89 13.13 -4.28 -0.32
N MET A 90 12.32 -3.37 -0.87
CA MET A 90 11.22 -3.75 -1.78
C MET A 90 11.75 -4.32 -3.10
N LEU A 91 12.77 -3.69 -3.71
CA LEU A 91 13.40 -4.20 -4.94
C LEU A 91 14.08 -5.55 -4.70
N GLU A 92 14.78 -5.72 -3.58
CA GLU A 92 15.38 -6.99 -3.20
C GLU A 92 14.31 -8.08 -3.05
N ALA A 93 13.22 -7.79 -2.35
CA ALA A 93 12.12 -8.75 -2.18
C ALA A 93 11.48 -9.14 -3.53
N MET A 94 11.34 -8.19 -4.46
CA MET A 94 10.85 -8.47 -5.80
C MET A 94 11.82 -9.33 -6.61
N GLY A 95 13.13 -9.11 -6.46
CA GLY A 95 14.17 -9.90 -7.14
C GLY A 95 14.31 -11.32 -6.61
N GLN A 96 14.05 -11.53 -5.33
CA GLN A 96 14.09 -12.85 -4.69
C GLN A 96 12.81 -13.66 -4.89
N ALA A 97 11.75 -13.04 -5.41
CA ALA A 97 10.46 -13.69 -5.57
C ALA A 97 10.43 -14.61 -6.79
N ASP A 98 10.02 -15.85 -6.60
CA ASP A 98 9.68 -16.75 -7.71
C ASP A 98 8.26 -16.46 -8.22
N TRP A 99 8.17 -15.48 -9.11
CA TRP A 99 6.89 -15.01 -9.68
C TRP A 99 6.15 -16.12 -10.40
N ARG A 100 6.86 -17.01 -11.10
CA ARG A 100 6.24 -18.14 -11.81
C ARG A 100 5.59 -19.10 -10.82
N ALA A 101 6.30 -19.46 -9.75
CA ALA A 101 5.76 -20.33 -8.72
C ALA A 101 4.61 -19.68 -7.94
N MET A 102 4.64 -18.35 -7.73
CA MET A 102 3.57 -17.65 -7.00
C MET A 102 2.21 -17.70 -7.70
N PHE A 103 2.21 -17.70 -9.03
CA PHE A 103 0.99 -17.82 -9.84
C PHE A 103 0.71 -19.23 -10.34
N ASN A 104 1.30 -20.23 -9.67
CA ASN A 104 1.06 -21.65 -9.94
C ASN A 104 0.83 -22.37 -8.62
N ASP A 105 -0.40 -22.83 -8.39
CA ASP A 105 -0.76 -23.58 -7.17
C ASP A 105 -0.29 -25.03 -7.21
N SER A 106 0.02 -25.58 -8.40
CA SER A 106 0.52 -26.94 -8.53
C SER A 106 1.92 -27.06 -7.94
N PRO A 107 2.17 -28.04 -7.08
CA PRO A 107 3.51 -28.33 -6.63
C PRO A 107 4.39 -28.82 -7.81
N PRO A 108 5.72 -28.61 -7.74
CA PRO A 108 6.63 -29.18 -8.72
C PRO A 108 6.43 -30.70 -8.86
N VAL A 109 6.55 -31.21 -10.06
CA VAL A 109 6.34 -32.65 -10.32
C VAL A 109 7.28 -33.51 -9.47
N GLU A 110 8.47 -33.00 -9.17
CA GLU A 110 9.48 -33.64 -8.34
C GLU A 110 8.98 -33.89 -6.91
N ASP A 111 8.16 -32.99 -6.38
CA ASP A 111 7.63 -33.03 -5.01
C ASP A 111 6.36 -33.89 -4.90
N LEU A 112 5.77 -34.30 -6.02
CA LEU A 112 4.57 -35.12 -6.02
C LEU A 112 4.87 -36.55 -5.59
N ASN A 113 3.95 -37.10 -4.80
CA ASN A 113 3.96 -38.55 -4.49
C ASN A 113 3.96 -39.39 -5.79
N PRO A 114 4.72 -40.49 -5.87
CA PRO A 114 4.79 -41.35 -7.06
C PRO A 114 3.43 -41.80 -7.63
N ARG A 115 2.44 -42.04 -6.76
CA ARG A 115 1.08 -42.37 -7.15
C ARG A 115 0.39 -41.23 -7.89
N ILE A 116 0.55 -40.01 -7.39
CA ILE A 116 -0.01 -38.79 -8.01
C ILE A 116 0.71 -38.54 -9.35
N LYS A 117 2.04 -38.71 -9.41
CA LYS A 117 2.81 -38.62 -10.67
C LYS A 117 2.28 -39.57 -11.75
N LEU A 118 1.94 -40.78 -11.37
CA LEU A 118 1.38 -41.79 -12.31
C LEU A 118 -0.04 -41.41 -12.74
N GLN A 119 -0.86 -40.88 -11.83
CA GLN A 119 -2.22 -40.47 -12.15
C GLN A 119 -2.24 -39.21 -13.04
N SER A 120 -1.43 -38.20 -12.76
CA SER A 120 -1.35 -36.96 -13.55
C SER A 120 -0.88 -37.21 -15.00
N ARG A 121 -0.15 -38.32 -15.27
CA ARG A 121 0.23 -38.71 -16.62
C ARG A 121 -0.88 -39.45 -17.37
N ARG A 122 -1.89 -39.98 -16.68
CA ARG A 122 -2.99 -40.77 -17.28
C ARG A 122 -4.20 -39.89 -17.65
N PHE A 123 -4.35 -38.77 -17.01
CA PHE A 123 -5.46 -37.85 -17.25
C PHE A 123 -4.92 -36.53 -17.83
N LEU A 124 -5.59 -36.03 -18.87
CA LEU A 124 -5.29 -34.70 -19.38
C LEU A 124 -5.47 -33.68 -18.22
N PRO A 125 -4.59 -32.69 -18.12
CA PRO A 125 -4.84 -31.55 -17.21
C PRO A 125 -6.20 -30.96 -17.55
N GLY A 126 -7.18 -31.31 -16.76
CA GLY A 126 -8.56 -30.86 -16.92
C GLY A 126 -8.90 -29.77 -15.89
N THR A 127 -10.03 -29.16 -16.06
CA THR A 127 -10.65 -28.34 -15.04
C THR A 127 -10.95 -29.22 -13.83
N GLU A 128 -10.22 -29.00 -12.74
CA GLU A 128 -10.54 -29.65 -11.48
C GLU A 128 -11.92 -29.14 -11.02
N LEU A 129 -12.80 -30.08 -10.67
CA LEU A 129 -14.09 -29.78 -10.07
C LEU A 129 -13.99 -30.07 -8.57
N GLY A 130 -14.30 -29.08 -7.76
CA GLY A 130 -14.46 -29.25 -6.33
C GLY A 130 -15.80 -29.92 -6.02
N LEU A 131 -15.81 -30.97 -5.19
CA LEU A 131 -17.05 -31.53 -4.65
C LEU A 131 -17.41 -30.79 -3.36
N THR A 132 -18.51 -30.09 -3.36
CA THR A 132 -19.07 -29.38 -2.22
C THR A 132 -20.38 -30.03 -1.76
N LYS A 133 -20.96 -29.57 -0.67
CA LYS A 133 -22.30 -30.00 -0.24
C LYS A 133 -23.39 -29.69 -1.28
N ASP A 134 -23.13 -28.66 -2.09
CA ASP A 134 -24.06 -28.18 -3.12
C ASP A 134 -23.76 -28.78 -4.51
N GLY A 135 -22.88 -29.78 -4.58
CA GLY A 135 -22.52 -30.49 -5.81
C GLY A 135 -21.13 -30.18 -6.33
N ALA A 136 -20.86 -30.55 -7.58
CA ALA A 136 -19.61 -30.29 -8.27
C ALA A 136 -19.54 -28.83 -8.71
N GLN A 137 -18.51 -28.10 -8.28
CA GLN A 137 -18.31 -26.69 -8.61
C GLN A 137 -16.94 -26.48 -9.25
N PRO A 138 -16.82 -25.63 -10.29
CA PRO A 138 -15.53 -25.24 -10.83
C PRO A 138 -14.72 -24.43 -9.80
N LEU A 139 -13.39 -24.44 -9.96
CA LEU A 139 -12.54 -23.56 -9.16
C LEU A 139 -12.89 -22.08 -9.44
N PRO A 140 -12.92 -21.23 -8.39
CA PRO A 140 -13.31 -19.83 -8.52
C PRO A 140 -12.27 -18.98 -9.27
N ALA A 141 -11.06 -19.49 -9.49
CA ALA A 141 -9.97 -18.81 -10.20
C ALA A 141 -8.85 -19.78 -10.58
N VAL A 142 -7.94 -19.30 -11.43
CA VAL A 142 -6.75 -20.06 -11.85
C VAL A 142 -5.80 -20.31 -10.66
N VAL A 143 -5.66 -19.31 -9.77
CA VAL A 143 -4.75 -19.34 -8.61
C VAL A 143 -5.52 -19.06 -7.32
N GLN A 144 -5.34 -19.91 -6.31
CA GLN A 144 -5.92 -19.69 -4.97
C GLN A 144 -5.19 -18.60 -4.20
N GLY A 145 -3.92 -18.35 -4.54
CA GLY A 145 -3.13 -17.24 -4.02
C GLY A 145 -2.48 -17.48 -2.66
N GLN A 146 -2.35 -18.72 -2.22
CA GLN A 146 -1.67 -19.06 -0.98
C GLN A 146 -0.20 -18.63 -0.99
N LYS A 147 0.51 -18.87 -2.09
CA LYS A 147 1.92 -18.49 -2.21
C LYS A 147 2.11 -16.97 -2.22
N VAL A 148 1.17 -16.24 -2.86
CA VAL A 148 1.13 -14.77 -2.80
C VAL A 148 0.92 -14.28 -1.36
N LYS A 149 0.02 -14.92 -0.61
CA LYS A 149 -0.19 -14.58 0.82
C LYS A 149 1.07 -14.83 1.65
N LEU A 150 1.79 -15.91 1.41
CA LEU A 150 3.06 -16.21 2.08
C LEU A 150 4.14 -15.17 1.71
N PHE A 151 4.21 -14.75 0.46
CA PHE A 151 5.10 -13.67 0.04
C PHE A 151 4.78 -12.37 0.75
N ILE A 152 3.50 -11.96 0.79
CA ILE A 152 3.04 -10.76 1.50
C ILE A 152 3.42 -10.84 2.99
N ASN A 153 3.19 -11.97 3.63
CA ASN A 153 3.54 -12.18 5.03
C ASN A 153 5.04 -12.00 5.29
N ARG A 154 5.89 -12.50 4.40
CA ARG A 154 7.35 -12.31 4.49
C ARG A 154 7.74 -10.85 4.25
N LEU A 155 7.13 -10.22 3.23
CA LEU A 155 7.41 -8.84 2.83
C LEU A 155 7.21 -7.88 4.01
N VAL A 156 6.07 -7.95 4.69
CA VAL A 156 5.78 -7.10 5.86
C VAL A 156 6.17 -7.74 7.19
N ARG A 157 6.91 -8.84 7.16
CA ARG A 157 7.45 -9.52 8.35
C ARG A 157 6.40 -9.90 9.39
N SER A 158 5.23 -10.36 8.94
CA SER A 158 4.13 -10.74 9.82
C SER A 158 4.45 -11.92 10.75
N GLN A 159 5.55 -12.63 10.52
CA GLN A 159 6.05 -13.65 11.43
C GLN A 159 6.49 -13.11 12.81
N TYR A 160 6.69 -11.80 12.94
CA TYR A 160 7.01 -11.15 14.23
C TYR A 160 5.78 -10.62 14.97
N GLY A 161 4.61 -10.80 14.40
CA GLY A 161 3.33 -10.34 14.90
C GLY A 161 2.42 -9.90 13.76
N GLU A 162 1.13 -9.96 13.99
CA GLU A 162 0.16 -9.59 12.97
C GLU A 162 0.17 -8.07 12.75
N PRO A 163 0.54 -7.59 11.54
CA PRO A 163 0.58 -6.16 11.28
C PRO A 163 -0.84 -5.63 11.13
N LEU A 164 -1.26 -4.76 12.03
CA LEU A 164 -2.56 -4.10 12.00
C LEU A 164 -2.44 -2.73 11.33
N ILE A 165 -3.35 -2.44 10.41
CA ILE A 165 -3.37 -1.21 9.59
C ILE A 165 -3.40 0.04 10.48
N GLU A 166 -4.24 0.04 11.51
CA GLU A 166 -4.40 1.16 12.44
C GLU A 166 -3.18 1.40 13.34
N LYS A 167 -2.24 0.45 13.36
CA LYS A 167 -0.97 0.56 14.10
C LYS A 167 0.22 0.92 13.22
N MET A 168 0.00 1.10 11.93
CA MET A 168 1.08 1.51 11.04
C MET A 168 1.51 2.94 11.35
N PRO A 169 2.82 3.22 11.33
CA PRO A 169 3.34 4.56 11.64
C PRO A 169 2.89 5.61 10.62
N ILE A 170 2.65 5.22 9.38
CA ILE A 170 2.04 6.07 8.35
C ILE A 170 0.59 5.62 8.17
N PRO A 171 -0.41 6.51 8.30
CA PRO A 171 -1.79 6.21 7.97
C PRO A 171 -1.91 5.61 6.57
N VAL A 172 -2.42 4.39 6.49
CA VAL A 172 -2.50 3.62 5.26
C VAL A 172 -3.94 3.23 4.97
N SER A 173 -4.32 3.27 3.69
CA SER A 173 -5.60 2.78 3.19
C SER A 173 -5.36 1.87 2.00
N ILE A 174 -6.00 0.70 2.00
CA ILE A 174 -5.93 -0.27 0.91
C ILE A 174 -7.33 -0.49 0.36
N ILE A 175 -7.46 -0.42 -0.97
CA ILE A 175 -8.75 -0.50 -1.65
C ILE A 175 -8.99 -1.92 -2.16
N ALA A 176 -10.20 -2.42 -1.91
CA ALA A 176 -10.74 -3.64 -2.52
C ALA A 176 -12.15 -3.39 -3.05
N THR A 177 -12.68 -4.36 -3.75
CA THR A 177 -14.06 -4.35 -4.26
C THR A 177 -14.83 -5.50 -3.63
N ASP A 178 -16.03 -5.23 -3.13
CA ASP A 178 -16.97 -6.31 -2.78
C ASP A 178 -17.57 -6.86 -4.07
N LEU A 179 -17.28 -8.11 -4.38
CA LEU A 179 -17.74 -8.75 -5.62
C LEU A 179 -19.27 -8.93 -5.68
N VAL A 180 -19.94 -8.97 -4.52
CA VAL A 180 -21.39 -9.18 -4.44
C VAL A 180 -22.16 -7.90 -4.71
N THR A 181 -21.72 -6.78 -4.13
CA THR A 181 -22.43 -5.49 -4.22
C THR A 181 -21.82 -4.55 -5.27
N GLY A 182 -20.55 -4.75 -5.64
CA GLY A 182 -19.80 -3.82 -6.48
C GLY A 182 -19.25 -2.61 -5.71
N ASP A 183 -19.40 -2.56 -4.39
CA ASP A 183 -19.01 -1.42 -3.59
C ASP A 183 -17.49 -1.35 -3.37
N LYS A 184 -16.98 -0.12 -3.23
CA LYS A 184 -15.63 0.15 -2.77
C LYS A 184 -15.49 -0.25 -1.30
N VAL A 185 -14.52 -1.10 -0.99
CA VAL A 185 -14.14 -1.46 0.38
C VAL A 185 -12.78 -0.84 0.68
N VAL A 186 -12.75 0.00 1.72
CA VAL A 186 -11.52 0.67 2.16
C VAL A 186 -11.06 0.04 3.47
N PHE A 187 -9.87 -0.56 3.45
CA PHE A 187 -9.22 -1.04 4.66
C PHE A 187 -8.43 0.09 5.32
N ARG A 188 -8.94 0.61 6.42
CA ARG A 188 -8.31 1.61 7.29
C ARG A 188 -7.89 1.02 8.64
N GLU A 189 -8.30 -0.22 8.91
CA GLU A 189 -8.03 -0.99 10.12
C GLU A 189 -8.02 -2.49 9.82
N GLY A 190 -7.58 -3.30 10.78
CA GLY A 190 -7.51 -4.75 10.69
C GLY A 190 -6.21 -5.26 10.10
N ASN A 191 -6.20 -6.51 9.66
CA ASN A 191 -5.00 -7.20 9.20
C ASN A 191 -4.47 -6.66 7.87
N LEU A 192 -3.27 -6.07 7.90
CA LEU A 192 -2.61 -5.50 6.73
C LEU A 192 -2.40 -6.54 5.61
N THR A 193 -1.94 -7.73 5.96
CA THR A 193 -1.64 -8.76 4.95
C THR A 193 -2.90 -9.34 4.31
N GLN A 194 -4.03 -9.32 5.01
CA GLN A 194 -5.33 -9.67 4.46
C GLN A 194 -5.82 -8.59 3.49
N ALA A 195 -5.70 -7.33 3.85
CA ALA A 195 -6.05 -6.21 2.96
C ALA A 195 -5.20 -6.23 1.67
N MET A 196 -3.87 -6.41 1.80
CA MET A 196 -2.95 -6.56 0.66
C MET A 196 -3.32 -7.75 -0.22
N ARG A 197 -3.69 -8.90 0.38
CA ARG A 197 -4.12 -10.07 -0.40
C ARG A 197 -5.45 -9.83 -1.10
N SER A 198 -6.39 -9.13 -0.46
CA SER A 198 -7.72 -8.83 -1.03
C SER A 198 -7.59 -7.92 -2.24
N THR A 199 -6.82 -6.83 -2.12
CA THR A 199 -6.62 -5.86 -3.21
C THR A 199 -5.92 -6.45 -4.44
N MET A 200 -5.20 -7.56 -4.30
CA MET A 200 -4.53 -8.25 -5.40
C MET A 200 -5.37 -9.37 -6.04
N SER A 201 -6.61 -9.58 -5.62
CA SER A 201 -7.47 -10.65 -6.12
C SER A 201 -8.10 -10.29 -7.46
N VAL A 202 -7.29 -10.22 -8.52
CA VAL A 202 -7.76 -9.91 -9.88
C VAL A 202 -8.75 -10.98 -10.33
N PRO A 203 -10.00 -10.59 -10.71
CA PRO A 203 -11.02 -11.54 -11.14
C PRO A 203 -10.57 -12.44 -12.28
N GLY A 204 -10.89 -13.72 -12.18
CA GLY A 204 -10.48 -14.76 -13.14
C GLY A 204 -9.05 -15.27 -12.95
N LEU A 205 -8.12 -14.45 -12.46
CA LEU A 205 -6.75 -14.87 -12.20
C LEU A 205 -6.60 -15.42 -10.78
N MET A 206 -7.03 -14.67 -9.79
CA MET A 206 -6.79 -15.01 -8.38
C MET A 206 -8.11 -15.11 -7.61
N ALA A 207 -8.21 -16.13 -6.76
CA ALA A 207 -9.42 -16.38 -5.99
C ALA A 207 -9.80 -15.18 -5.10
N PRO A 208 -11.09 -14.84 -5.02
CA PRO A 208 -11.61 -13.84 -4.10
C PRO A 208 -11.27 -14.16 -2.65
N VAL A 209 -11.14 -13.15 -1.82
CA VAL A 209 -10.90 -13.30 -0.38
C VAL A 209 -12.20 -13.14 0.39
N LYS A 210 -12.56 -14.16 1.16
CA LYS A 210 -13.70 -14.06 2.08
C LYS A 210 -13.31 -13.26 3.32
N SER A 211 -14.07 -12.22 3.63
CA SER A 211 -13.88 -11.37 4.81
C SER A 211 -15.24 -11.10 5.47
N GLY A 212 -15.55 -11.85 6.52
CA GLY A 212 -16.91 -11.90 7.07
C GLY A 212 -17.90 -12.40 6.02
N ASP A 213 -18.94 -11.63 5.76
CA ASP A 213 -19.97 -11.92 4.75
C ASP A 213 -19.61 -11.38 3.36
N ARG A 214 -18.48 -10.68 3.21
CA ARG A 214 -18.02 -10.11 1.94
C ARG A 214 -17.13 -11.05 1.18
N LEU A 215 -17.19 -10.93 -0.14
CA LEU A 215 -16.31 -11.61 -1.08
C LEU A 215 -15.49 -10.56 -1.83
N LEU A 216 -14.21 -10.42 -1.45
CA LEU A 216 -13.37 -9.31 -1.88
C LEU A 216 -12.51 -9.67 -3.07
N VAL A 217 -12.45 -8.75 -4.02
CA VAL A 217 -11.59 -8.80 -5.21
C VAL A 217 -10.80 -7.50 -5.36
N ASP A 218 -9.98 -7.42 -6.40
CA ASP A 218 -9.12 -6.28 -6.70
C ASP A 218 -9.89 -4.95 -6.70
N GLY A 219 -9.33 -3.97 -6.00
CA GLY A 219 -9.94 -2.64 -5.89
C GLY A 219 -9.92 -1.84 -7.18
N GLY A 220 -9.09 -2.23 -8.16
CA GLY A 220 -9.00 -1.57 -9.46
C GLY A 220 -10.30 -1.57 -10.27
N LEU A 221 -11.26 -2.43 -9.92
CA LEU A 221 -12.57 -2.42 -10.56
C LEU A 221 -13.39 -1.15 -10.23
N VAL A 222 -13.20 -0.57 -9.05
CA VAL A 222 -14.00 0.55 -8.54
C VAL A 222 -13.20 1.82 -8.31
N ASP A 223 -11.94 1.69 -7.86
CA ASP A 223 -11.07 2.83 -7.55
C ASP A 223 -9.60 2.45 -7.64
N ASN A 224 -9.03 2.59 -8.84
CA ASN A 224 -7.64 2.18 -9.11
C ASN A 224 -6.62 3.21 -8.64
N VAL A 225 -6.97 4.50 -8.56
CA VAL A 225 -6.09 5.59 -8.09
C VAL A 225 -6.86 6.37 -7.03
N PRO A 226 -6.84 5.94 -5.76
CA PRO A 226 -7.75 6.40 -4.70
C PRO A 226 -7.36 7.79 -4.14
N ILE A 227 -7.53 8.85 -4.96
CA ILE A 227 -7.23 10.24 -4.59
C ILE A 227 -8.18 10.75 -3.52
N ASP A 228 -9.46 10.45 -3.64
CA ASP A 228 -10.51 10.81 -2.69
C ASP A 228 -10.23 10.24 -1.30
N GLU A 229 -9.76 9.01 -1.24
CA GLU A 229 -9.41 8.34 0.03
C GLU A 229 -8.30 9.07 0.78
N VAL A 230 -7.22 9.43 0.09
CA VAL A 230 -6.12 10.18 0.70
C VAL A 230 -6.58 11.56 1.17
N ARG A 231 -7.44 12.24 0.40
CA ARG A 231 -8.01 13.53 0.77
C ARG A 231 -8.92 13.45 2.00
N GLU A 232 -9.72 12.41 2.09
CA GLU A 232 -10.58 12.18 3.24
C GLU A 232 -9.78 11.80 4.49
N ARG A 233 -8.85 10.85 4.33
CA ARG A 233 -8.10 10.24 5.43
C ARG A 233 -7.19 11.21 6.17
N CYS A 234 -6.46 12.03 5.47
CA CYS A 234 -5.40 12.86 6.05
C CYS A 234 -5.41 14.33 5.61
N ARG A 235 -6.33 14.74 4.76
CA ARG A 235 -6.48 16.13 4.31
C ARG A 235 -5.14 16.76 3.92
N PRO A 236 -4.41 16.16 2.97
CA PRO A 236 -3.11 16.67 2.58
C PRO A 236 -3.21 18.00 1.83
N ASP A 237 -2.16 18.81 1.90
CA ASP A 237 -2.03 20.04 1.12
C ASP A 237 -1.72 19.71 -0.34
N VAL A 238 -0.94 18.64 -0.57
CA VAL A 238 -0.55 18.17 -1.90
C VAL A 238 -0.75 16.66 -1.99
N VAL A 239 -1.36 16.21 -3.08
CA VAL A 239 -1.45 14.79 -3.44
C VAL A 239 -0.43 14.48 -4.52
N ILE A 240 0.38 13.44 -4.29
CA ILE A 240 1.21 12.81 -5.33
C ILE A 240 0.48 11.55 -5.78
N ALA A 241 -0.04 11.54 -7.00
CA ALA A 241 -0.76 10.41 -7.57
C ALA A 241 0.07 9.72 -8.65
N VAL A 242 0.35 8.43 -8.45
CA VAL A 242 1.14 7.61 -9.38
C VAL A 242 0.23 6.61 -10.07
N ASN A 243 0.09 6.74 -11.38
CA ASN A 243 -0.74 5.85 -12.19
C ASN A 243 0.13 4.94 -13.08
N VAL A 244 0.05 3.65 -12.84
CA VAL A 244 0.76 2.60 -13.58
C VAL A 244 -0.20 1.65 -14.33
N GLY A 245 -1.47 2.04 -14.45
CA GLY A 245 -2.50 1.25 -15.10
C GLY A 245 -2.15 0.87 -16.55
N SER A 246 -2.59 -0.31 -16.98
CA SER A 246 -2.42 -0.77 -18.34
C SER A 246 -3.34 0.00 -19.30
N PRO A 247 -2.87 0.31 -20.52
CA PRO A 247 -3.75 0.83 -21.55
C PRO A 247 -4.77 -0.25 -21.98
N LEU A 248 -5.81 0.18 -22.69
CA LEU A 248 -6.75 -0.76 -23.31
C LEU A 248 -6.01 -1.62 -24.35
N MET A 249 -6.37 -2.90 -24.40
CA MET A 249 -5.82 -3.84 -25.39
C MET A 249 -6.28 -3.47 -26.81
N LYS A 250 -5.42 -3.69 -27.78
CA LYS A 250 -5.75 -3.57 -29.19
C LYS A 250 -6.61 -4.75 -29.65
N ALA A 251 -7.39 -4.58 -30.70
CA ALA A 251 -8.28 -5.62 -31.22
C ALA A 251 -7.58 -6.97 -31.51
N ASN A 252 -6.34 -6.92 -31.98
CA ASN A 252 -5.52 -8.10 -32.27
C ASN A 252 -4.96 -8.81 -31.01
N GLU A 253 -5.07 -8.19 -29.85
CA GLU A 253 -4.65 -8.76 -28.55
C GLU A 253 -5.81 -9.46 -27.83
N ILE A 254 -7.05 -9.27 -28.32
CA ILE A 254 -8.27 -9.83 -27.71
C ILE A 254 -8.66 -11.10 -28.50
N GLY A 255 -8.10 -12.25 -28.10
CA GLY A 255 -8.30 -13.52 -28.81
C GLY A 255 -8.98 -14.64 -28.03
N GLY A 256 -9.30 -14.43 -26.74
CA GLY A 256 -9.87 -15.49 -25.90
C GLY A 256 -10.54 -14.98 -24.64
N ILE A 257 -11.18 -15.89 -23.90
CA ILE A 257 -11.99 -15.54 -22.72
C ILE A 257 -11.20 -14.75 -21.65
N PHE A 258 -9.92 -15.08 -21.45
CA PHE A 258 -9.08 -14.38 -20.47
C PHE A 258 -8.70 -12.96 -20.94
N SER A 259 -8.43 -12.77 -22.24
CA SER A 259 -8.14 -11.44 -22.76
C SER A 259 -9.40 -10.56 -22.78
N VAL A 260 -10.57 -11.13 -23.04
CA VAL A 260 -11.86 -10.42 -22.92
C VAL A 260 -12.10 -9.99 -21.47
N ALA A 261 -11.93 -10.91 -20.51
CA ALA A 261 -12.07 -10.59 -19.09
C ALA A 261 -11.06 -9.52 -18.63
N GLY A 262 -9.80 -9.64 -19.06
CA GLY A 262 -8.76 -8.65 -18.79
C GLY A 262 -9.10 -7.28 -19.39
N GLN A 263 -9.65 -7.23 -20.61
CA GLN A 263 -10.08 -5.99 -21.23
C GLN A 263 -11.25 -5.35 -20.48
N MET A 264 -12.21 -6.14 -19.97
CA MET A 264 -13.29 -5.62 -19.13
C MET A 264 -12.74 -4.96 -17.85
N VAL A 265 -11.77 -5.60 -17.21
CA VAL A 265 -11.06 -5.01 -16.05
C VAL A 265 -10.37 -3.70 -16.45
N ASN A 266 -9.64 -3.67 -17.58
CA ASN A 266 -8.99 -2.47 -18.07
C ASN A 266 -9.98 -1.34 -18.37
N ILE A 267 -11.13 -1.64 -18.95
CA ILE A 267 -12.19 -0.63 -19.23
C ILE A 267 -12.72 -0.02 -17.92
N LEU A 268 -13.07 -0.85 -16.94
CA LEU A 268 -13.56 -0.39 -15.64
C LEU A 268 -12.48 0.46 -14.92
N THR A 269 -11.25 0.01 -14.95
CA THR A 269 -10.11 0.70 -14.38
C THR A 269 -9.90 2.07 -15.05
N GLU A 270 -9.88 2.15 -16.37
CA GLU A 270 -9.69 3.40 -17.11
C GLU A 270 -10.80 4.41 -16.81
N GLN A 271 -12.05 3.95 -16.73
CA GLN A 271 -13.19 4.80 -16.40
C GLN A 271 -13.09 5.39 -14.98
N ASN A 272 -12.71 4.59 -13.99
CA ASN A 272 -12.59 5.09 -12.63
C ASN A 272 -11.33 5.95 -12.44
N VAL A 273 -10.22 5.62 -13.09
CA VAL A 273 -9.00 6.44 -13.12
C VAL A 273 -9.29 7.81 -13.70
N THR A 274 -9.98 7.89 -14.83
CA THR A 274 -10.35 9.18 -15.45
C THR A 274 -11.15 10.06 -14.49
N ARG A 275 -12.12 9.48 -13.78
CA ARG A 275 -12.91 10.20 -12.76
C ARG A 275 -12.03 10.64 -11.58
N SER A 276 -11.15 9.77 -11.09
CA SER A 276 -10.26 10.07 -9.98
C SER A 276 -9.28 11.21 -10.33
N LEU A 277 -8.64 11.14 -11.49
CA LEU A 277 -7.70 12.17 -11.95
C LEU A 277 -8.37 13.53 -12.17
N ALA A 278 -9.66 13.58 -12.52
CA ALA A 278 -10.41 14.84 -12.63
C ALA A 278 -10.54 15.57 -11.28
N THR A 279 -10.26 14.93 -10.15
CA THR A 279 -10.27 15.53 -8.81
C THR A 279 -8.94 16.17 -8.41
N LEU A 280 -7.88 16.00 -9.22
CA LEU A 280 -6.59 16.62 -8.95
C LEU A 280 -6.68 18.15 -9.00
N LYS A 281 -6.00 18.79 -8.05
CA LYS A 281 -5.89 20.26 -7.96
C LYS A 281 -4.59 20.73 -8.63
N SER A 282 -4.48 22.01 -8.91
CA SER A 282 -3.31 22.61 -9.56
C SER A 282 -1.98 22.39 -8.81
N GLY A 283 -2.05 22.28 -7.47
CA GLY A 283 -0.88 21.98 -6.62
C GLY A 283 -0.48 20.50 -6.58
N ASP A 284 -1.38 19.58 -6.97
CA ASP A 284 -1.10 18.15 -6.92
C ASP A 284 -0.14 17.71 -8.01
N ILE A 285 0.58 16.62 -7.76
CA ILE A 285 1.58 16.08 -8.68
C ILE A 285 1.07 14.75 -9.24
N TYR A 286 0.91 14.68 -10.55
CA TYR A 286 0.54 13.46 -11.26
C TYR A 286 1.78 12.85 -11.93
N ILE A 287 2.10 11.61 -11.57
CA ILE A 287 3.22 10.85 -12.12
C ILE A 287 2.66 9.69 -12.94
N LYS A 288 2.95 9.68 -14.24
CA LYS A 288 2.59 8.59 -15.15
C LYS A 288 3.85 8.07 -15.83
N PRO A 289 4.48 7.02 -15.30
CA PRO A 289 5.63 6.40 -15.95
C PRO A 289 5.31 5.90 -17.35
N ASP A 290 6.25 6.08 -18.26
CA ASP A 290 6.19 5.43 -19.58
C ASP A 290 6.53 3.95 -19.41
N LEU A 291 5.51 3.12 -19.43
CA LEU A 291 5.61 1.67 -19.27
C LEU A 291 5.21 0.91 -20.56
N ASP A 292 5.35 1.56 -21.71
CA ASP A 292 5.08 0.94 -23.01
C ASP A 292 5.98 -0.29 -23.21
N GLY A 293 5.38 -1.37 -23.74
CA GLY A 293 6.04 -2.65 -23.92
C GLY A 293 6.23 -3.46 -22.63
N ILE A 294 5.72 -2.99 -21.45
CA ILE A 294 5.69 -3.78 -20.22
C ILE A 294 4.24 -4.12 -19.89
N THR A 295 3.92 -5.40 -19.85
CA THR A 295 2.58 -5.89 -19.50
C THR A 295 2.40 -6.08 -17.99
N ALA A 296 1.16 -6.16 -17.54
CA ALA A 296 0.82 -6.38 -16.13
C ALA A 296 1.27 -7.76 -15.59
N ALA A 297 1.69 -8.69 -16.47
CA ALA A 297 2.13 -10.05 -16.10
C ALA A 297 3.66 -10.21 -16.07
N GLN A 298 4.44 -9.25 -16.53
CA GLN A 298 5.91 -9.37 -16.69
C GLN A 298 6.67 -8.96 -15.42
N PHE A 299 6.46 -9.69 -14.34
CA PHE A 299 7.09 -9.42 -13.03
C PHE A 299 8.62 -9.53 -13.07
N GLU A 300 9.18 -10.31 -13.95
CA GLU A 300 10.64 -10.46 -14.15
C GLU A 300 11.31 -9.15 -14.61
N ARG A 301 10.54 -8.22 -15.15
CA ARG A 301 11.03 -6.90 -15.59
C ARG A 301 10.95 -5.83 -14.48
N TYR A 302 10.81 -6.23 -13.23
CA TYR A 302 10.62 -5.32 -12.08
C TYR A 302 11.71 -4.23 -12.00
N ALA A 303 12.98 -4.56 -12.23
CA ALA A 303 14.07 -3.61 -12.16
C ALA A 303 14.01 -2.54 -13.26
N GLU A 304 13.66 -2.93 -14.48
CA GLU A 304 13.43 -1.98 -15.59
C GLU A 304 12.20 -1.11 -15.29
N THR A 305 11.15 -1.72 -14.78
CA THR A 305 9.90 -1.02 -14.44
C THR A 305 10.14 0.03 -13.35
N ALA A 306 10.88 -0.31 -12.30
CA ALA A 306 11.28 0.64 -11.26
C ALA A 306 12.11 1.81 -11.83
N LYS A 307 13.07 1.52 -12.72
CA LYS A 307 13.87 2.54 -13.40
C LYS A 307 13.03 3.54 -14.20
N ARG A 308 11.98 3.05 -14.88
CA ARG A 308 11.05 3.92 -15.61
C ARG A 308 10.17 4.75 -14.66
N GLY A 309 9.80 4.18 -13.50
CA GLY A 309 9.13 4.92 -12.43
C GLY A 309 9.99 6.05 -11.88
N ARG A 310 11.27 5.78 -11.63
CA ARG A 310 12.25 6.76 -11.21
C ARG A 310 12.37 7.90 -12.23
N ALA A 311 12.56 7.59 -13.51
CA ALA A 311 12.68 8.59 -14.57
C ALA A 311 11.44 9.49 -14.67
N ALA A 312 10.24 8.95 -14.49
CA ALA A 312 9.01 9.73 -14.49
C ALA A 312 8.91 10.70 -13.30
N ALA A 313 9.39 10.30 -12.14
CA ALA A 313 9.47 11.19 -10.97
C ALA A 313 10.55 12.26 -11.16
N GLU A 314 11.72 11.90 -11.67
CA GLU A 314 12.81 12.84 -11.98
C GLU A 314 12.39 13.92 -13.00
N ALA A 315 11.54 13.60 -13.95
CA ALA A 315 10.99 14.58 -14.90
C ALA A 315 10.15 15.68 -14.20
N LEU A 316 9.68 15.42 -12.99
CA LEU A 316 8.90 16.36 -12.17
C LEU A 316 9.70 16.88 -10.95
N LEU A 317 11.03 16.70 -10.98
CA LEU A 317 11.91 17.00 -9.86
C LEU A 317 11.73 18.43 -9.28
N PRO A 318 11.62 19.51 -10.10
CA PRO A 318 11.43 20.86 -9.54
C PRO A 318 10.17 20.99 -8.65
N ARG A 319 9.08 20.30 -9.01
CA ARG A 319 7.84 20.29 -8.23
C ARG A 319 7.97 19.43 -6.98
N LEU A 320 8.63 18.29 -7.08
CA LEU A 320 8.88 17.38 -5.97
C LEU A 320 9.81 18.00 -4.95
N GLN A 321 10.90 18.64 -5.37
CA GLN A 321 11.85 19.30 -4.47
C GLN A 321 11.23 20.42 -3.63
N ALA A 322 10.18 21.09 -4.15
CA ALA A 322 9.44 22.07 -3.39
C ALA A 322 8.72 21.49 -2.15
N LEU A 323 8.54 20.16 -2.09
CA LEU A 323 7.95 19.43 -0.95
C LEU A 323 9.03 18.86 -0.02
N GLY A 324 10.30 18.93 -0.42
CA GLY A 324 11.43 18.43 0.36
C GLY A 324 11.69 19.26 1.60
N VAL A 325 12.18 18.61 2.65
CA VAL A 325 12.52 19.25 3.91
C VAL A 325 14.02 19.18 4.19
N GLY A 326 14.48 19.95 5.18
CA GLY A 326 15.87 19.90 5.63
C GLY A 326 16.22 18.53 6.21
N GLU A 327 17.53 18.17 6.19
CA GLU A 327 17.99 16.85 6.64
C GLU A 327 17.49 16.50 8.04
N LYS A 328 17.64 17.40 9.01
CA LYS A 328 17.19 17.15 10.38
C LYS A 328 15.70 16.83 10.45
N GLN A 329 14.87 17.63 9.77
CA GLN A 329 13.42 17.44 9.77
C GLN A 329 13.03 16.13 9.10
N TYR A 330 13.74 15.71 8.06
CA TYR A 330 13.54 14.42 7.41
C TYR A 330 13.92 13.26 8.32
N GLN A 331 15.05 13.35 9.03
CA GLN A 331 15.47 12.33 9.98
C GLN A 331 14.50 12.22 11.16
N ASP A 332 14.02 13.35 11.68
CA ASP A 332 13.00 13.37 12.73
C ASP A 332 11.70 12.66 12.25
N TRP A 333 11.24 12.93 11.01
CA TRP A 333 10.13 12.23 10.41
C TRP A 333 10.42 10.73 10.21
N LEU A 334 11.58 10.38 9.66
CA LEU A 334 11.97 9.01 9.40
C LEU A 334 11.99 8.17 10.69
N ALA A 335 12.46 8.76 11.80
CA ALA A 335 12.44 8.12 13.10
C ALA A 335 11.02 7.81 13.60
N THR A 336 10.02 8.59 13.19
CA THR A 336 8.61 8.32 13.55
C THR A 336 7.98 7.23 12.70
N VAL A 337 8.43 7.06 11.46
CA VAL A 337 7.81 6.13 10.51
C VAL A 337 8.59 4.83 10.32
N THR A 338 9.81 4.75 10.86
CA THR A 338 10.60 3.52 10.83
C THR A 338 10.28 2.67 12.06
N PRO A 339 9.70 1.49 11.90
CA PRO A 339 9.42 0.61 13.04
C PRO A 339 10.71 0.24 13.77
N VAL A 340 10.67 0.24 15.11
CA VAL A 340 11.73 -0.33 15.91
C VAL A 340 11.77 -1.84 15.64
N ARG A 341 12.81 -2.28 14.98
CA ARG A 341 13.03 -3.71 14.69
C ARG A 341 13.47 -4.39 15.98
N GLY A 342 12.54 -5.07 16.65
CA GLY A 342 12.88 -5.94 17.77
C GLY A 342 13.70 -7.15 17.30
N ASN A 343 14.51 -7.73 18.20
CA ASN A 343 15.08 -9.04 17.95
C ASN A 343 13.96 -10.07 17.81
N LEU A 344 14.19 -11.08 16.96
CA LEU A 344 13.29 -12.24 16.88
C LEU A 344 13.07 -12.80 18.28
N PRO A 345 11.83 -13.05 18.70
CA PRO A 345 11.61 -13.86 19.87
C PRO A 345 12.24 -15.24 19.63
N VAL A 346 13.08 -15.67 20.55
CA VAL A 346 13.58 -17.05 20.54
C VAL A 346 12.41 -17.92 20.97
N VAL A 347 12.06 -18.91 20.15
CA VAL A 347 11.06 -19.91 20.50
C VAL A 347 11.77 -21.04 21.19
N ASP A 348 11.67 -21.12 22.52
CA ASP A 348 12.32 -22.16 23.32
C ASP A 348 11.51 -23.47 23.32
N GLU A 349 10.19 -23.38 23.18
CA GLU A 349 9.30 -24.54 23.19
C GLU A 349 8.07 -24.32 22.32
N VAL A 350 7.62 -25.35 21.63
CA VAL A 350 6.36 -25.38 20.86
C VAL A 350 5.45 -26.46 21.45
N GLU A 351 4.41 -26.04 22.17
CA GLU A 351 3.38 -26.95 22.63
C GLU A 351 2.22 -27.02 21.65
N ILE A 352 1.89 -28.23 21.19
CA ILE A 352 0.77 -28.47 20.29
C ILE A 352 -0.37 -29.10 21.08
N ALA A 353 -1.39 -28.29 21.41
CA ALA A 353 -2.57 -28.75 22.14
C ALA A 353 -3.76 -29.00 21.20
N GLY A 354 -4.66 -29.89 21.60
CA GLY A 354 -5.95 -30.11 20.94
C GLY A 354 -5.93 -30.99 19.69
N LEU A 355 -4.82 -31.67 19.40
CA LEU A 355 -4.79 -32.67 18.34
C LEU A 355 -5.72 -33.84 18.66
N LYS A 356 -6.82 -33.97 17.90
CA LYS A 356 -7.77 -35.09 18.03
C LYS A 356 -7.46 -36.23 17.08
N ARG A 357 -6.77 -35.97 15.98
CA ARG A 357 -6.27 -36.98 15.01
C ARG A 357 -5.00 -36.46 14.36
N VAL A 358 -4.02 -37.33 14.24
CA VAL A 358 -2.85 -37.16 13.39
C VAL A 358 -2.99 -38.21 12.27
N ASN A 359 -3.04 -37.76 11.03
CA ASN A 359 -2.96 -38.67 9.88
C ASN A 359 -1.52 -38.79 9.42
#